data_5c641c3a4a4eac6c2f9232e892b07d9f
#
_entry.id   5c641c3a4a4eac6c2f9232e892b07d9f
#
_cell.length_a   1.000
_cell.length_b   1.000
_cell.length_c   1.000
_cell.angle_alpha   90.00
_cell.angle_beta   90.00
_cell.angle_gamma   90.00
#
_symmetry.space_group_name_H-M   'P 1'
#
loop_
_entity.id
_entity.type
_entity.pdbx_description
1 polymer ?
#
loop_
_entity_poly.entity_id
_entity_poly.type
_entity_poly.pdbx_seq_one_letter_code
_entity_poly.pdbx_strand_id
1 'polypeptide(L)'
;MTPERAAALVGRWVRFYTRDLPAPIAERRIAELDADLHDHLAHERATGTGDSRIALGVLSRMLRGLPADYSWRSHLFQIHLPENVMKKQKTAYRSAVVVALFGALTLLWGLGAVGLIGVEGDRADLMYLGVLAVGVVGTLAARFRPAGMSRALLATAAATAVVAVIAFALGKHHSPATSVLELLGLNAFFTTLFAASAYLFHQATPHPTHP
;
A
#
# COMPACT_ATOMS: atom_id res chain seq x y z
N MET A 1 -5.98 7.33 23.06
CA MET A 1 -4.56 7.11 22.72
C MET A 1 -3.80 8.35 23.14
N THR A 2 -2.66 8.22 23.84
CA THR A 2 -1.87 9.38 24.26
C THR A 2 -0.98 9.89 23.14
N PRO A 3 -0.61 11.20 23.13
CA PRO A 3 0.30 11.79 22.15
C PRO A 3 1.66 11.07 22.10
N GLU A 4 2.17 10.64 23.25
CA GLU A 4 3.45 9.93 23.36
C GLU A 4 3.40 8.55 22.65
N ARG A 5 2.28 7.83 22.78
CA ARG A 5 2.08 6.56 22.08
C ARG A 5 2.00 6.76 20.57
N ALA A 6 1.34 7.83 20.11
CA ALA A 6 1.31 8.19 18.69
C ALA A 6 2.72 8.53 18.18
N ALA A 7 3.47 9.35 18.91
CA ALA A 7 4.85 9.68 18.61
C ALA A 7 5.76 8.45 18.55
N ALA A 8 5.64 7.54 19.53
CA ALA A 8 6.40 6.30 19.55
C ALA A 8 6.08 5.38 18.34
N LEU A 9 4.83 5.39 17.83
CA LEU A 9 4.45 4.67 16.62
C LEU A 9 5.13 5.27 15.38
N VAL A 10 5.13 6.60 15.25
CA VAL A 10 5.83 7.31 14.16
C VAL A 10 7.32 7.00 14.21
N GLY A 11 7.97 7.12 15.38
CA GLY A 11 9.40 6.81 15.53
C GLY A 11 9.73 5.35 15.19
N ARG A 12 8.85 4.37 15.54
CA ARG A 12 9.02 2.97 15.11
C ARG A 12 8.90 2.81 13.61
N TRP A 13 7.94 3.49 13.00
CA TRP A 13 7.76 3.49 11.55
C TRP A 13 8.99 4.06 10.82
N VAL A 14 9.50 5.20 11.29
CA VAL A 14 10.70 5.83 10.70
C VAL A 14 11.90 4.89 10.78
N ARG A 15 12.19 4.33 11.94
CA ARG A 15 13.26 3.34 12.11
C ARG A 15 13.06 2.09 11.25
N PHE A 16 11.81 1.66 11.06
CA PHE A 16 11.49 0.52 10.22
C PHE A 16 11.82 0.80 8.75
N TYR A 17 11.38 1.93 8.16
CA TYR A 17 11.61 2.17 6.75
C TYR A 17 13.02 2.69 6.43
N THR A 18 13.77 3.20 7.42
CA THR A 18 15.16 3.64 7.27
C THR A 18 16.19 2.54 7.56
N ARG A 19 15.77 1.41 8.09
CA ARG A 19 16.64 0.32 8.56
C ARG A 19 17.70 -0.14 7.56
N ASP A 20 17.39 -0.10 6.26
CA ASP A 20 18.27 -0.58 5.19
C ASP A 20 19.07 0.55 4.51
N LEU A 21 19.01 1.76 5.05
CA LEU A 21 19.78 2.90 4.55
C LEU A 21 21.16 2.93 5.22
N PRO A 22 22.17 3.56 4.58
CA PRO A 22 23.45 3.85 5.23
C PRO A 22 23.21 4.62 6.54
N ALA A 23 23.94 4.23 7.60
CA ALA A 23 23.74 4.77 8.95
C ALA A 23 23.67 6.30 9.00
N PRO A 24 24.55 7.09 8.35
CA PRO A 24 24.48 8.56 8.39
C PRO A 24 23.17 9.13 7.82
N ILE A 25 22.62 8.50 6.80
CA ILE A 25 21.36 8.92 6.16
C ILE A 25 20.16 8.57 7.04
N ALA A 26 20.17 7.36 7.61
CA ALA A 26 19.13 6.89 8.50
C ALA A 26 19.05 7.74 9.78
N GLU A 27 20.20 7.98 10.43
CA GLU A 27 20.32 8.77 11.66
C GLU A 27 19.84 10.20 11.44
N ARG A 28 20.31 10.85 10.37
CA ARG A 28 19.86 12.20 10.03
C ARG A 28 18.36 12.27 9.83
N ARG A 29 17.75 11.31 9.11
CA ARG A 29 16.29 11.30 8.88
C ARG A 29 15.51 11.07 10.16
N ILE A 30 16.00 10.19 11.03
CA ILE A 30 15.38 9.94 12.34
C ILE A 30 15.44 11.21 13.19
N ALA A 31 16.59 11.88 13.26
CA ALA A 31 16.76 13.10 14.03
C ALA A 31 15.87 14.26 13.54
N GLU A 32 15.76 14.45 12.21
CA GLU A 32 14.89 15.46 11.59
C GLU A 32 13.42 15.25 11.98
N LEU A 33 12.93 14.01 11.89
CA LEU A 33 11.53 13.69 12.20
C LEU A 33 11.24 13.69 13.71
N ASP A 34 12.20 13.29 14.54
CA ASP A 34 12.06 13.37 16.00
C ASP A 34 11.99 14.84 16.45
N ALA A 35 12.79 15.73 15.88
CA ALA A 35 12.75 17.17 16.15
C ALA A 35 11.41 17.80 15.74
N ASP A 36 10.96 17.56 14.49
CA ASP A 36 9.66 18.08 13.99
C ASP A 36 8.49 17.59 14.86
N LEU A 37 8.54 16.33 15.28
CA LEU A 37 7.51 15.74 16.13
C LEU A 37 7.50 16.36 17.54
N HIS A 38 8.68 16.61 18.10
CA HIS A 38 8.83 17.25 19.40
C HIS A 38 8.28 18.68 19.40
N ASP A 39 8.65 19.46 18.39
CA ASP A 39 8.18 20.83 18.23
C ASP A 39 6.66 20.89 18.02
N HIS A 40 6.11 19.95 17.22
CA HIS A 40 4.67 19.87 17.03
C HIS A 40 3.93 19.55 18.35
N LEU A 41 4.40 18.58 19.12
CA LEU A 41 3.80 18.23 20.41
C LEU A 41 3.87 19.39 21.42
N ALA A 42 5.00 20.10 21.46
CA ALA A 42 5.17 21.26 22.32
C ALA A 42 4.22 22.40 21.94
N HIS A 43 4.08 22.69 20.66
CA HIS A 43 3.16 23.71 20.13
C HIS A 43 1.70 23.40 20.45
N GLU A 44 1.25 22.18 20.16
CA GLU A 44 -0.14 21.77 20.40
C GLU A 44 -0.51 21.78 21.89
N ARG A 45 0.43 21.43 22.76
CA ARG A 45 0.23 21.55 24.21
C ARG A 45 0.13 22.99 24.67
N ALA A 46 0.96 23.87 24.12
CA ALA A 46 0.92 25.31 24.43
C ALA A 46 -0.40 25.97 24.02
N THR A 47 -1.05 25.45 22.96
CA THR A 47 -2.37 25.92 22.51
C THR A 47 -3.54 25.30 23.25
N GLY A 48 -3.29 24.41 24.22
CA GLY A 48 -4.34 23.77 25.04
C GLY A 48 -5.13 22.70 24.29
N THR A 49 -4.59 22.17 23.18
CA THR A 49 -5.24 21.10 22.43
C THR A 49 -5.29 19.80 23.26
N GLY A 50 -6.45 19.15 23.31
CA GLY A 50 -6.62 17.91 24.07
C GLY A 50 -5.85 16.73 23.48
N ASP A 51 -5.31 15.87 24.37
CA ASP A 51 -4.42 14.75 24.06
C ASP A 51 -4.89 13.86 22.89
N SER A 52 -6.19 13.55 22.82
CA SER A 52 -6.74 12.71 21.75
C SER A 52 -6.66 13.39 20.38
N ARG A 53 -6.84 14.71 20.32
CA ARG A 53 -6.70 15.50 19.09
C ARG A 53 -5.25 15.57 18.64
N ILE A 54 -4.33 15.79 19.59
CA ILE A 54 -2.89 15.77 19.32
C ILE A 54 -2.48 14.42 18.73
N ALA A 55 -2.89 13.30 19.35
CA ALA A 55 -2.59 11.97 18.87
C ALA A 55 -3.13 11.70 17.45
N LEU A 56 -4.38 12.12 17.16
CA LEU A 56 -4.96 12.04 15.82
C LEU A 56 -4.21 12.93 14.81
N GLY A 57 -3.82 14.13 15.21
CA GLY A 57 -3.01 15.05 14.41
C GLY A 57 -1.68 14.42 13.99
N VAL A 58 -0.96 13.82 14.93
CA VAL A 58 0.31 13.11 14.68
C VAL A 58 0.13 11.97 13.68
N LEU A 59 -0.89 11.12 13.87
CA LEU A 59 -1.16 10.01 12.94
C LEU A 59 -1.60 10.50 11.56
N SER A 60 -2.43 11.53 11.50
CA SER A 60 -2.86 12.14 10.24
C SER A 60 -1.69 12.74 9.45
N ARG A 61 -0.73 13.40 10.14
CA ARG A 61 0.51 13.90 9.51
C ARG A 61 1.37 12.74 9.00
N MET A 62 1.52 11.67 9.79
CA MET A 62 2.23 10.47 9.34
C MET A 62 1.63 9.92 8.05
N LEU A 63 0.31 9.71 8.00
CA LEU A 63 -0.36 9.17 6.82
C LEU A 63 -0.20 10.09 5.59
N ARG A 64 -0.33 11.40 5.76
CA ARG A 64 -0.11 12.39 4.69
C ARG A 64 1.36 12.47 4.26
N GLY A 65 2.29 12.20 5.15
CA GLY A 65 3.73 12.16 4.87
C GLY A 65 4.21 10.93 4.10
N LEU A 66 3.45 9.81 4.10
CA LEU A 66 3.86 8.57 3.43
C LEU A 66 4.25 8.74 1.96
N PRO A 67 3.53 9.52 1.12
CA PRO A 67 3.96 9.75 -0.27
C PRO A 67 5.29 10.51 -0.37
N ALA A 68 5.52 11.47 0.52
CA ALA A 68 6.77 12.24 0.56
C ALA A 68 7.95 11.38 1.01
N ASP A 69 7.78 10.58 2.05
CA ASP A 69 8.79 9.63 2.52
C ASP A 69 9.15 8.61 1.44
N TYR A 70 8.13 8.16 0.70
CA TYR A 70 8.32 7.29 -0.44
C TYR A 70 9.14 7.97 -1.55
N SER A 71 8.79 9.21 -1.95
CA SER A 71 9.49 9.93 -3.00
C SER A 71 10.95 10.23 -2.60
N TRP A 72 11.20 10.64 -1.36
CA TRP A 72 12.53 10.86 -0.80
C TRP A 72 13.38 9.59 -0.88
N ARG A 73 12.83 8.44 -0.46
CA ARG A 73 13.56 7.17 -0.53
C ARG A 73 13.87 6.75 -1.96
N SER A 74 12.95 6.95 -2.91
CA SER A 74 13.17 6.59 -4.31
C SER A 74 14.31 7.41 -4.95
N HIS A 75 14.51 8.65 -4.51
CA HIS A 75 15.62 9.48 -4.97
C HIS A 75 16.98 8.96 -4.52
N LEU A 76 17.10 8.43 -3.31
CA LEU A 76 18.38 7.92 -2.79
C LEU A 76 18.92 6.71 -3.59
N PHE A 77 18.04 5.88 -4.15
CA PHE A 77 18.43 4.72 -4.96
C PHE A 77 18.77 5.06 -6.42
N GLN A 78 18.51 6.29 -6.89
CA GLN A 78 18.64 6.67 -8.30
C GLN A 78 19.98 7.30 -8.66
N ILE A 79 20.87 7.56 -7.72
CA ILE A 79 22.09 8.37 -7.92
C ILE A 79 23.15 7.70 -8.83
N HIS A 80 23.01 6.40 -9.17
CA HIS A 80 24.03 5.64 -9.89
C HIS A 80 23.59 5.04 -11.23
N LEU A 81 22.42 5.36 -11.78
CA LEU A 81 21.91 4.76 -13.01
C LEU A 81 21.92 5.76 -14.20
N PRO A 82 22.15 5.29 -15.45
CA PRO A 82 22.00 6.11 -16.65
C PRO A 82 20.61 6.74 -16.74
N GLU A 83 20.50 7.98 -17.22
CA GLU A 83 19.27 8.79 -17.21
C GLU A 83 18.09 8.11 -17.93
N ASN A 84 18.34 7.44 -19.04
CA ASN A 84 17.36 6.70 -19.81
C ASN A 84 16.79 5.49 -19.04
N VAL A 85 17.63 4.76 -18.30
CA VAL A 85 17.22 3.64 -17.44
C VAL A 85 16.38 4.16 -16.28
N MET A 86 16.82 5.25 -15.66
CA MET A 86 16.06 5.90 -14.57
C MET A 86 14.68 6.38 -15.03
N LYS A 87 14.56 7.00 -16.20
CA LYS A 87 13.27 7.44 -16.76
C LYS A 87 12.33 6.26 -16.96
N LYS A 88 12.81 5.16 -17.54
CA LYS A 88 12.02 3.95 -17.78
C LYS A 88 11.54 3.31 -16.48
N GLN A 89 12.43 3.17 -15.49
CA GLN A 89 12.07 2.63 -14.18
C GLN A 89 11.09 3.50 -13.42
N LYS A 90 11.26 4.84 -13.43
CA LYS A 90 10.31 5.79 -12.84
C LYS A 90 8.92 5.68 -13.48
N THR A 91 8.86 5.59 -14.80
CA THR A 91 7.58 5.48 -15.51
C THR A 91 6.90 4.15 -15.16
N ALA A 92 7.63 3.03 -15.24
CA ALA A 92 7.11 1.71 -14.86
C ALA A 92 6.58 1.69 -13.42
N TYR A 93 7.34 2.29 -12.48
CA TYR A 93 6.91 2.39 -11.09
C TYR A 93 5.63 3.21 -10.93
N ARG A 94 5.56 4.42 -11.54
CA ARG A 94 4.37 5.28 -11.47
C ARG A 94 3.14 4.59 -12.07
N SER A 95 3.31 3.95 -13.23
CA SER A 95 2.22 3.18 -13.86
C SER A 95 1.76 2.04 -12.97
N ALA A 96 2.69 1.32 -12.35
CA ALA A 96 2.37 0.24 -11.41
C ALA A 96 1.52 0.75 -10.23
N VAL A 97 1.90 1.86 -9.61
CA VAL A 97 1.14 2.47 -8.51
C VAL A 97 -0.26 2.88 -8.97
N VAL A 98 -0.37 3.54 -10.13
CA VAL A 98 -1.68 3.96 -10.67
C VAL A 98 -2.58 2.75 -10.90
N VAL A 99 -2.08 1.69 -11.52
CA VAL A 99 -2.85 0.46 -11.77
C VAL A 99 -3.27 -0.21 -10.46
N ALA A 100 -2.36 -0.30 -9.46
CA ALA A 100 -2.67 -0.88 -8.16
C ALA A 100 -3.76 -0.09 -7.42
N LEU A 101 -3.62 1.24 -7.38
CA LEU A 101 -4.61 2.12 -6.73
C LEU A 101 -5.95 2.08 -7.46
N PHE A 102 -5.95 2.10 -8.79
CA PHE A 102 -7.17 1.96 -9.57
C PHE A 102 -7.88 0.64 -9.24
N GLY A 103 -7.17 -0.49 -9.25
CA GLY A 103 -7.71 -1.78 -8.88
C GLY A 103 -8.26 -1.82 -7.46
N ALA A 104 -7.51 -1.30 -6.48
CA ALA A 104 -7.93 -1.27 -5.08
C ALA A 104 -9.15 -0.36 -4.85
N LEU A 105 -9.18 0.83 -5.45
CA LEU A 105 -10.30 1.76 -5.33
C LEU A 105 -11.55 1.24 -6.02
N THR A 106 -11.40 0.65 -7.23
CA THR A 106 -12.52 0.04 -7.94
C THR A 106 -13.09 -1.16 -7.17
N LEU A 107 -12.22 -1.99 -6.57
CA LEU A 107 -12.63 -3.10 -5.73
C LEU A 107 -13.39 -2.60 -4.48
N LEU A 108 -12.85 -1.59 -3.80
CA LEU A 108 -13.48 -0.99 -2.63
C LEU A 108 -14.82 -0.33 -2.97
N TRP A 109 -14.88 0.37 -4.09
CA TRP A 109 -16.11 1.00 -4.57
C TRP A 109 -17.18 -0.05 -4.93
N GLY A 110 -16.76 -1.12 -5.66
CA GLY A 110 -17.66 -2.23 -6.02
C GLY A 110 -18.22 -2.94 -4.77
N LEU A 111 -17.41 -3.08 -3.74
CA LEU A 111 -17.81 -3.68 -2.46
C LEU A 111 -18.89 -2.87 -1.74
N GLY A 112 -18.78 -1.53 -1.81
CA GLY A 112 -19.72 -0.63 -1.11
C GLY A 112 -20.95 -0.22 -1.93
N ALA A 113 -20.88 -0.30 -3.28
CA ALA A 113 -21.92 0.26 -4.14
C ALA A 113 -22.86 -0.80 -4.74
N VAL A 114 -22.35 -2.02 -4.98
CA VAL A 114 -23.10 -3.01 -5.78
C VAL A 114 -23.11 -4.40 -5.12
N GLY A 115 -22.13 -4.69 -4.22
CA GLY A 115 -21.79 -6.06 -3.85
C GLY A 115 -21.05 -6.76 -5.00
N LEU A 116 -20.10 -7.64 -4.68
CA LEU A 116 -19.27 -8.34 -5.68
C LEU A 116 -19.68 -9.81 -5.84
N ILE A 117 -20.35 -10.37 -4.82
CA ILE A 117 -20.78 -11.76 -4.78
C ILE A 117 -22.21 -11.82 -4.22
N GLY A 118 -23.19 -12.16 -5.07
CA GLY A 118 -24.56 -12.35 -4.63
C GLY A 118 -25.34 -11.08 -4.44
N VAL A 119 -26.05 -10.97 -3.32
CA VAL A 119 -26.89 -9.81 -2.97
C VAL A 119 -26.08 -8.82 -2.15
N GLU A 120 -26.40 -7.54 -2.26
CA GLU A 120 -25.81 -6.46 -1.45
C GLU A 120 -25.76 -6.85 0.04
N GLY A 121 -24.57 -6.77 0.66
CA GLY A 121 -24.35 -7.15 2.06
C GLY A 121 -24.09 -8.63 2.31
N ASP A 122 -23.84 -9.45 1.30
CA ASP A 122 -23.45 -10.85 1.50
C ASP A 122 -22.12 -10.95 2.27
N ARG A 123 -22.06 -11.84 3.26
CA ARG A 123 -20.82 -12.10 4.01
C ARG A 123 -19.65 -12.54 3.14
N ALA A 124 -19.91 -13.09 1.96
CA ALA A 124 -18.88 -13.45 0.99
C ALA A 124 -18.11 -12.22 0.49
N ASP A 125 -18.72 -11.05 0.46
CA ASP A 125 -18.06 -9.80 0.09
C ASP A 125 -16.94 -9.40 1.07
N LEU A 126 -17.04 -9.82 2.34
CA LEU A 126 -15.97 -9.60 3.33
C LEU A 126 -14.64 -10.28 2.96
N MET A 127 -14.67 -11.32 2.11
CA MET A 127 -13.44 -11.94 1.62
C MET A 127 -12.58 -10.96 0.82
N TYR A 128 -13.19 -10.00 0.11
CA TYR A 128 -12.44 -8.96 -0.61
C TYR A 128 -11.80 -7.93 0.31
N LEU A 129 -12.34 -7.69 1.50
CA LEU A 129 -11.61 -6.92 2.52
C LEU A 129 -10.33 -7.65 2.94
N GLY A 130 -10.36 -8.98 2.99
CA GLY A 130 -9.17 -9.82 3.18
C GLY A 130 -8.15 -9.65 2.05
N VAL A 131 -8.61 -9.61 0.79
CA VAL A 131 -7.75 -9.33 -0.39
C VAL A 131 -7.09 -7.96 -0.26
N LEU A 132 -7.87 -6.92 0.07
CA LEU A 132 -7.33 -5.57 0.27
C LEU A 132 -6.35 -5.53 1.45
N ALA A 133 -6.64 -6.25 2.54
CA ALA A 133 -5.74 -6.35 3.68
C ALA A 133 -4.40 -7.01 3.29
N VAL A 134 -4.41 -8.07 2.48
CA VAL A 134 -3.19 -8.69 1.93
C VAL A 134 -2.39 -7.66 1.13
N GLY A 135 -3.04 -6.87 0.28
CA GLY A 135 -2.41 -5.80 -0.50
C GLY A 135 -1.77 -4.74 0.39
N VAL A 136 -2.52 -4.22 1.35
CA VAL A 136 -2.04 -3.17 2.28
C VAL A 136 -0.90 -3.68 3.15
N VAL A 137 -1.09 -4.81 3.83
CA VAL A 137 -0.05 -5.40 4.70
C VAL A 137 1.18 -5.77 3.90
N GLY A 138 1.00 -6.37 2.72
CA GLY A 138 2.10 -6.70 1.82
C GLY A 138 2.88 -5.47 1.37
N THR A 139 2.19 -4.37 1.01
CA THR A 139 2.80 -3.09 0.62
C THR A 139 3.60 -2.47 1.77
N LEU A 140 3.05 -2.48 2.98
CA LEU A 140 3.73 -2.00 4.18
C LEU A 140 4.96 -2.86 4.52
N ALA A 141 4.82 -4.18 4.47
CA ALA A 141 5.93 -5.11 4.68
C ALA A 141 7.02 -4.97 3.61
N ALA A 142 6.63 -4.72 2.37
CA ALA A 142 7.54 -4.44 1.24
C ALA A 142 8.31 -3.12 1.41
N ARG A 143 7.92 -2.27 2.35
CA ARG A 143 8.54 -0.95 2.57
C ARG A 143 8.62 -0.12 1.29
N PHE A 144 7.62 -0.24 0.43
CA PHE A 144 7.56 0.43 -0.88
C PHE A 144 8.76 0.13 -1.82
N ARG A 145 9.49 -0.97 -1.59
CA ARG A 145 10.54 -1.42 -2.51
C ARG A 145 9.90 -2.05 -3.74
N PRO A 146 10.36 -1.74 -4.97
CA PRO A 146 9.75 -2.27 -6.20
C PRO A 146 9.64 -3.81 -6.19
N ALA A 147 10.71 -4.52 -5.83
CA ALA A 147 10.71 -5.98 -5.74
C ALA A 147 9.72 -6.53 -4.68
N GLY A 148 9.61 -5.86 -3.54
CA GLY A 148 8.65 -6.22 -2.49
C GLY A 148 7.22 -5.92 -2.91
N MET A 149 6.98 -4.77 -3.54
CA MET A 149 5.68 -4.38 -4.08
C MET A 149 5.19 -5.36 -5.15
N SER A 150 6.08 -5.80 -6.05
CA SER A 150 5.76 -6.85 -7.02
C SER A 150 5.25 -8.12 -6.35
N ARG A 151 5.93 -8.60 -5.31
CA ARG A 151 5.49 -9.81 -4.55
C ARG A 151 4.18 -9.58 -3.81
N ALA A 152 4.01 -8.42 -3.18
CA ALA A 152 2.78 -8.07 -2.46
C ALA A 152 1.57 -8.07 -3.40
N LEU A 153 1.69 -7.45 -4.58
CA LEU A 153 0.61 -7.41 -5.55
C LEU A 153 0.36 -8.75 -6.24
N LEU A 154 1.40 -9.57 -6.41
CA LEU A 154 1.21 -10.93 -6.87
C LEU A 154 0.43 -11.77 -5.83
N ALA A 155 0.74 -11.60 -4.54
CA ALA A 155 -0.03 -12.22 -3.46
C ALA A 155 -1.48 -11.73 -3.43
N THR A 156 -1.72 -10.43 -3.69
CA THR A 156 -3.07 -9.86 -3.79
C THR A 156 -3.83 -10.45 -4.99
N ALA A 157 -3.19 -10.58 -6.15
CA ALA A 157 -3.77 -11.25 -7.32
C ALA A 157 -4.13 -12.71 -7.03
N ALA A 158 -3.23 -13.45 -6.39
CA ALA A 158 -3.50 -14.84 -5.97
C ALA A 158 -4.65 -14.91 -4.97
N ALA A 159 -4.72 -14.01 -3.98
CA ALA A 159 -5.81 -13.94 -3.02
C ALA A 159 -7.16 -13.69 -3.72
N THR A 160 -7.20 -12.80 -4.73
CA THR A 160 -8.40 -12.56 -5.55
C THR A 160 -8.84 -13.83 -6.30
N ALA A 161 -7.89 -14.55 -6.90
CA ALA A 161 -8.19 -15.81 -7.58
C ALA A 161 -8.72 -16.88 -6.61
N VAL A 162 -8.16 -16.96 -5.40
CA VAL A 162 -8.64 -17.87 -4.33
C VAL A 162 -10.06 -17.53 -3.93
N VAL A 163 -10.40 -16.23 -3.78
CA VAL A 163 -11.78 -15.80 -3.49
C VAL A 163 -12.74 -16.27 -4.58
N ALA A 164 -12.35 -16.17 -5.87
CA ALA A 164 -13.16 -16.67 -6.97
C ALA A 164 -13.43 -18.18 -6.85
N VAL A 165 -12.40 -18.97 -6.53
CA VAL A 165 -12.53 -20.42 -6.34
C VAL A 165 -13.44 -20.74 -5.17
N ILE A 166 -13.29 -20.05 -4.03
CA ILE A 166 -14.14 -20.23 -2.85
C ILE A 166 -15.59 -19.87 -3.18
N ALA A 167 -15.83 -18.74 -3.84
CA ALA A 167 -17.18 -18.29 -4.21
C ALA A 167 -17.85 -19.32 -5.16
N PHE A 168 -17.08 -19.86 -6.10
CA PHE A 168 -17.56 -20.92 -6.99
C PHE A 168 -17.91 -22.20 -6.22
N ALA A 169 -17.03 -22.65 -5.32
CA ALA A 169 -17.24 -23.84 -4.49
C ALA A 169 -18.44 -23.71 -3.53
N LEU A 170 -18.74 -22.49 -3.06
CA LEU A 170 -19.90 -22.17 -2.24
C LEU A 170 -21.20 -22.08 -3.07
N GLY A 171 -21.17 -22.33 -4.35
CA GLY A 171 -22.35 -22.32 -5.23
C GLY A 171 -22.93 -20.94 -5.50
N LYS A 172 -22.18 -19.86 -5.25
CA LYS A 172 -22.63 -18.48 -5.45
C LYS A 172 -22.98 -18.16 -6.91
N HIS A 173 -22.46 -18.93 -7.85
CA HIS A 173 -22.78 -18.88 -9.28
C HIS A 173 -24.21 -19.36 -9.62
N HIS A 174 -24.93 -19.99 -8.71
CA HIS A 174 -26.34 -20.37 -8.86
C HIS A 174 -27.29 -19.31 -8.30
N SER A 175 -26.77 -18.21 -7.77
CA SER A 175 -27.59 -17.10 -7.30
C SER A 175 -28.28 -16.41 -8.48
N PRO A 176 -29.57 -16.07 -8.40
CA PRO A 176 -30.25 -15.30 -9.45
C PRO A 176 -29.65 -13.91 -9.66
N ALA A 177 -28.88 -13.42 -8.69
CA ALA A 177 -28.23 -12.11 -8.73
C ALA A 177 -26.81 -12.12 -9.36
N THR A 178 -26.20 -13.29 -9.60
CA THR A 178 -24.80 -13.35 -10.09
C THR A 178 -24.64 -14.49 -11.08
N SER A 179 -24.32 -14.17 -12.33
CA SER A 179 -24.02 -15.19 -13.35
C SER A 179 -22.59 -15.72 -13.19
N VAL A 180 -22.36 -16.96 -13.67
CA VAL A 180 -21.00 -17.56 -13.73
C VAL A 180 -20.02 -16.65 -14.46
N LEU A 181 -20.46 -16.05 -15.57
CA LEU A 181 -19.62 -15.18 -16.39
C LEU A 181 -19.24 -13.89 -15.65
N GLU A 182 -20.18 -13.32 -14.92
CA GLU A 182 -19.97 -12.12 -14.11
C GLU A 182 -19.00 -12.38 -12.95
N LEU A 183 -19.22 -13.46 -12.19
CA LEU A 183 -18.33 -13.87 -11.11
C LEU A 183 -16.89 -14.09 -11.60
N LEU A 184 -16.72 -14.89 -12.64
CA LEU A 184 -15.40 -15.20 -13.19
C LEU A 184 -14.78 -13.98 -13.90
N GLY A 185 -15.57 -13.22 -14.65
CA GLY A 185 -15.11 -12.05 -15.38
C GLY A 185 -14.58 -10.95 -14.44
N LEU A 186 -15.33 -10.66 -13.39
CA LEU A 186 -14.95 -9.66 -12.41
C LEU A 186 -13.67 -10.05 -11.64
N ASN A 187 -13.60 -11.30 -11.19
CA ASN A 187 -12.40 -11.80 -10.51
C ASN A 187 -11.19 -11.88 -11.45
N ALA A 188 -11.37 -12.30 -12.71
CA ALA A 188 -10.32 -12.29 -13.70
C ALA A 188 -9.81 -10.87 -13.97
N PHE A 189 -10.71 -9.89 -14.02
CA PHE A 189 -10.36 -8.49 -14.21
C PHE A 189 -9.46 -7.98 -13.06
N PHE A 190 -9.87 -8.16 -11.81
CA PHE A 190 -9.06 -7.72 -10.66
C PHE A 190 -7.74 -8.50 -10.54
N THR A 191 -7.77 -9.80 -10.75
CA THR A 191 -6.55 -10.63 -10.76
C THR A 191 -5.57 -10.12 -11.81
N THR A 192 -6.05 -9.79 -13.02
CA THR A 192 -5.21 -9.26 -14.11
C THR A 192 -4.67 -7.88 -13.76
N LEU A 193 -5.46 -6.98 -13.18
CA LEU A 193 -5.00 -5.66 -12.75
C LEU A 193 -3.86 -5.75 -11.72
N PHE A 194 -4.03 -6.56 -10.68
CA PHE A 194 -3.00 -6.73 -9.66
C PHE A 194 -1.76 -7.44 -10.20
N ALA A 195 -1.92 -8.44 -11.07
CA ALA A 195 -0.81 -9.12 -11.73
C ALA A 195 -0.05 -8.18 -12.69
N ALA A 196 -0.75 -7.36 -13.48
CA ALA A 196 -0.15 -6.35 -14.35
C ALA A 196 0.63 -5.31 -13.55
N SER A 197 0.06 -4.83 -12.43
CA SER A 197 0.77 -3.93 -11.53
C SER A 197 2.01 -4.60 -10.93
N ALA A 198 1.92 -5.86 -10.49
CA ALA A 198 3.06 -6.63 -10.00
C ALA A 198 4.19 -6.75 -11.04
N TYR A 199 3.83 -6.99 -12.29
CA TYR A 199 4.77 -7.06 -13.41
C TYR A 199 5.46 -5.71 -13.67
N LEU A 200 4.71 -4.60 -13.66
CA LEU A 200 5.29 -3.26 -13.80
C LEU A 200 6.24 -2.92 -12.66
N PHE A 201 5.94 -3.31 -11.41
CA PHE A 201 6.88 -3.18 -10.30
C PHE A 201 8.11 -4.04 -10.47
N HIS A 202 7.96 -5.24 -11.03
CA HIS A 202 9.10 -6.09 -11.35
C HIS A 202 10.03 -5.42 -12.37
N GLN A 203 9.47 -4.81 -13.43
CA GLN A 203 10.25 -4.04 -14.42
C GLN A 203 10.93 -2.80 -13.80
N ALA A 204 10.34 -2.21 -12.77
CA ALA A 204 10.91 -1.08 -12.05
C ALA A 204 12.03 -1.50 -11.06
N THR A 205 12.26 -2.80 -10.88
CA THR A 205 13.31 -3.30 -9.99
C THR A 205 14.68 -3.12 -10.65
N PRO A 206 15.66 -2.47 -9.97
CA PRO A 206 17.02 -2.38 -10.49
C PRO A 206 17.61 -3.78 -10.65
N HIS A 207 18.00 -4.15 -11.87
CA HIS A 207 18.80 -5.34 -12.09
C HIS A 207 20.25 -5.02 -11.71
N PRO A 208 20.91 -5.85 -10.89
CA PRO A 208 22.35 -5.71 -10.70
C PRO A 208 23.02 -5.88 -12.06
N THR A 209 23.64 -4.81 -12.56
CA THR A 209 24.58 -4.94 -13.67
C THR A 209 25.77 -5.71 -13.12
N HIS A 210 25.90 -6.98 -13.51
CA HIS A 210 27.14 -7.71 -13.26
C HIS A 210 28.29 -6.93 -13.92
N PRO A 211 29.38 -6.68 -13.16
CA PRO A 211 30.60 -6.08 -13.73
C PRO A 211 31.22 -6.97 -14.79
#